data_ec7d601a3cf387af3ab8bdb20185ecaf
#
_entry.id   ec7d601a3cf387af3ab8bdb20185ecaf
#
_cell.length_a   1.000
_cell.length_b   1.000
_cell.length_c   1.000
_cell.angle_alpha   90.00
_cell.angle_beta   90.00
_cell.angle_gamma   90.00
#
_symmetry.space_group_name_H-M   'P 1'
#
loop_
_entity.id
_entity.type
_entity.pdbx_description
1 polymer ?
#
loop_
_entity_poly.entity_id
_entity_poly.type
_entity_poly.pdbx_seq_one_letter_code
_entity_poly.pdbx_strand_id
1 'polypeptide(L)'
;SIPLQILEHDEVDVLLTLVDQAHATTMMTGHGRRLTSVKYEVRNNRRQFLRVRLPKDAELWSAAVGGKAVQPAKAGDAILLPLLRSSQGGQGLASFEVEVVFVEKGQTPTGRTGSFSASLPVVDVPSTYVAGSIYAGDHVRLNTKAVDTSLRHVDFLSEPLGAVQVLNIQEY
;
A
#
# COMPACT_ATOMS: atom_id res chain seq x y z
N SER A 1 -28.50 49.52 -21.55
CA SER A 1 -27.61 48.95 -20.52
C SER A 1 -28.03 47.52 -20.24
N ILE A 2 -27.14 46.56 -20.44
CA ILE A 2 -27.37 45.15 -20.12
C ILE A 2 -26.86 44.99 -18.71
N PRO A 3 -27.67 44.58 -17.70
CA PRO A 3 -27.16 44.31 -16.39
C PRO A 3 -26.39 43.00 -16.42
N LEU A 4 -25.09 43.08 -16.11
CA LEU A 4 -24.25 41.92 -15.94
C LEU A 4 -24.30 41.49 -14.46
N GLN A 5 -24.77 40.29 -14.19
CA GLN A 5 -24.77 39.72 -12.86
C GLN A 5 -23.60 38.75 -12.78
N ILE A 6 -22.56 39.10 -12.02
CA ILE A 6 -21.43 38.24 -11.74
C ILE A 6 -21.80 37.39 -10.52
N LEU A 7 -21.97 36.09 -10.71
CA LEU A 7 -22.07 35.12 -9.64
C LEU A 7 -20.64 34.64 -9.34
N GLU A 8 -20.15 35.03 -8.19
CA GLU A 8 -18.94 34.46 -7.62
C GLU A 8 -19.29 33.05 -7.12
N HIS A 9 -18.68 32.03 -7.71
CA HIS A 9 -18.80 30.68 -7.20
C HIS A 9 -17.87 30.55 -6.00
N ASP A 10 -18.40 29.99 -4.91
CA ASP A 10 -17.57 29.60 -3.77
C ASP A 10 -16.42 28.69 -4.26
N GLU A 11 -15.21 28.99 -3.83
CA GLU A 11 -14.05 28.13 -4.12
C GLU A 11 -14.35 26.73 -3.61
N VAL A 12 -14.50 25.78 -4.53
CA VAL A 12 -14.59 24.36 -4.20
C VAL A 12 -13.26 23.99 -3.58
N ASP A 13 -13.27 23.52 -2.34
CA ASP A 13 -12.08 22.99 -1.66
C ASP A 13 -11.39 21.95 -2.54
N VAL A 14 -10.34 22.35 -3.21
CA VAL A 14 -9.53 21.44 -4.02
C VAL A 14 -8.94 20.41 -3.07
N LEU A 15 -9.16 19.13 -3.33
CA LEU A 15 -8.59 18.02 -2.58
C LEU A 15 -7.07 18.23 -2.43
N LEU A 16 -6.66 18.63 -1.23
CA LEU A 16 -5.29 19.04 -0.95
C LEU A 16 -4.32 17.86 -0.91
N THR A 17 -4.86 16.65 -0.72
CA THR A 17 -4.10 15.39 -0.67
C THR A 17 -5.00 14.25 -1.07
N LEU A 18 -4.52 13.38 -1.95
CA LEU A 18 -5.24 12.27 -2.53
C LEU A 18 -4.30 11.07 -2.70
N VAL A 19 -4.79 9.87 -2.45
CA VAL A 19 -4.15 8.63 -2.86
C VAL A 19 -4.77 8.18 -4.19
N ASP A 20 -3.99 8.27 -5.26
CA ASP A 20 -4.45 7.81 -6.58
C ASP A 20 -4.66 6.30 -6.59
N GLN A 21 -3.67 5.58 -6.05
CA GLN A 21 -3.67 4.13 -6.02
C GLN A 21 -3.01 3.63 -4.72
N ALA A 22 -3.59 2.57 -4.15
CA ALA A 22 -2.98 1.78 -3.10
C ALA A 22 -2.83 0.33 -3.58
N HIS A 23 -1.63 -0.22 -3.46
CA HIS A 23 -1.37 -1.63 -3.77
C HIS A 23 -0.79 -2.34 -2.55
N ALA A 24 -1.50 -3.35 -2.07
CA ALA A 24 -1.08 -4.17 -0.94
C ALA A 24 -0.52 -5.51 -1.43
N THR A 25 0.64 -5.88 -0.93
CA THR A 25 1.24 -7.20 -1.15
C THR A 25 1.37 -7.91 0.18
N THR A 26 0.63 -8.98 0.37
CA THR A 26 0.64 -9.79 1.59
C THR A 26 1.30 -11.13 1.35
N MET A 27 2.34 -11.43 2.12
CA MET A 27 3.01 -12.72 2.13
C MET A 27 2.65 -13.47 3.41
N MET A 28 2.21 -14.73 3.26
CA MET A 28 1.92 -15.62 4.36
C MET A 28 3.07 -16.58 4.60
N THR A 29 3.53 -16.66 5.85
CA THR A 29 4.54 -17.66 6.26
C THR A 29 3.89 -18.92 6.79
N GLY A 30 4.60 -20.05 6.73
CA GLY A 30 4.12 -21.34 7.26
C GLY A 30 3.80 -21.33 8.77
N HIS A 31 4.30 -20.35 9.52
CA HIS A 31 4.01 -20.16 10.94
C HIS A 31 2.86 -19.20 11.22
N GLY A 32 2.05 -18.87 10.21
CA GLY A 32 0.88 -18.01 10.36
C GLY A 32 1.19 -16.51 10.47
N ARG A 33 2.43 -16.07 10.39
CA ARG A 33 2.76 -14.65 10.30
C ARG A 33 2.45 -14.12 8.90
N ARG A 34 1.97 -12.90 8.85
CA ARG A 34 1.72 -12.18 7.60
C ARG A 34 2.60 -10.95 7.55
N LEU A 35 3.33 -10.80 6.49
CA LEU A 35 4.06 -9.58 6.14
C LEU A 35 3.28 -8.89 5.03
N THR A 36 2.87 -7.67 5.27
CA THR A 36 2.16 -6.87 4.27
C THR A 36 2.93 -5.59 3.99
N SER A 37 3.23 -5.37 2.71
CA SER A 37 3.70 -4.08 2.18
C SER A 37 2.54 -3.41 1.48
N VAL A 38 2.28 -2.15 1.81
CA VAL A 38 1.29 -1.32 1.11
C VAL A 38 2.00 -0.11 0.53
N LYS A 39 1.86 0.06 -0.78
CA LYS A 39 2.37 1.17 -1.54
C LYS A 39 1.23 2.09 -1.93
N TYR A 40 1.35 3.34 -1.54
CA TYR A 40 0.39 4.40 -1.85
C TYR A 40 1.01 5.38 -2.84
N GLU A 41 0.35 5.64 -3.96
CA GLU A 41 0.69 6.76 -4.84
C GLU A 41 -0.06 8.00 -4.37
N VAL A 42 0.69 8.95 -3.80
CA VAL A 42 0.13 10.13 -3.13
C VAL A 42 0.40 11.38 -3.94
N ARG A 43 -0.64 12.19 -4.15
CA ARG A 43 -0.50 13.59 -4.56
C ARG A 43 -0.76 14.47 -3.34
N ASN A 44 0.17 15.36 -3.05
CA ASN A 44 0.08 16.21 -1.87
C ASN A 44 0.46 17.65 -2.17
N ASN A 45 -0.43 18.56 -1.85
CA ASN A 45 -0.16 19.99 -1.99
C ASN A 45 0.28 20.64 -0.65
N ARG A 46 -0.42 20.35 0.44
CA ARG A 46 -0.26 21.10 1.70
C ARG A 46 -0.07 20.28 2.97
N ARG A 47 -0.45 19.00 2.98
CA ARG A 47 -0.35 18.20 4.21
C ARG A 47 1.10 17.91 4.57
N GLN A 48 1.39 17.99 5.87
CA GLN A 48 2.72 17.65 6.40
C GLN A 48 2.84 16.16 6.69
N PHE A 49 1.74 15.50 7.03
CA PHE A 49 1.73 14.10 7.44
C PHE A 49 0.54 13.36 6.84
N LEU A 50 0.78 12.09 6.50
CA LEU A 50 -0.24 11.09 6.25
C LEU A 50 -0.45 10.31 7.55
N ARG A 51 -1.68 10.27 8.03
CA ARG A 51 -2.05 9.45 9.18
C ARG A 51 -2.46 8.08 8.70
N VAL A 52 -1.77 7.06 9.19
CA VAL A 52 -2.02 5.65 8.85
C VAL A 52 -2.33 4.89 10.12
N ARG A 53 -3.50 4.27 10.19
CA ARG A 53 -3.87 3.36 11.26
C ARG A 53 -3.63 1.94 10.78
N LEU A 54 -2.72 1.23 11.43
CA LEU A 54 -2.44 -0.17 11.14
C LEU A 54 -3.58 -1.07 11.61
N PRO A 55 -3.71 -2.29 11.05
CA PRO A 55 -4.62 -3.30 11.57
C PRO A 55 -4.34 -3.60 13.05
N LYS A 56 -5.35 -4.11 13.74
CA LYS A 56 -5.21 -4.52 15.14
C LYS A 56 -4.10 -5.56 15.28
N ASP A 57 -3.27 -5.40 16.29
CA ASP A 57 -2.13 -6.28 16.62
C ASP A 57 -1.04 -6.34 15.53
N ALA A 58 -1.06 -5.41 14.56
CA ALA A 58 0.00 -5.24 13.58
C ALA A 58 1.17 -4.42 14.17
N GLU A 59 2.37 -4.86 13.86
CA GLU A 59 3.61 -4.17 14.24
C GLU A 59 4.23 -3.55 12.98
N LEU A 60 4.52 -2.24 13.02
CA LEU A 60 5.23 -1.57 11.93
C LEU A 60 6.64 -2.15 11.79
N TRP A 61 6.99 -2.58 10.58
CA TRP A 61 8.32 -3.07 10.26
C TRP A 61 9.19 -1.97 9.65
N SER A 62 8.68 -1.30 8.62
CA SER A 62 9.38 -0.19 7.96
C SER A 62 8.40 0.76 7.29
N ALA A 63 8.87 1.97 7.01
CA ALA A 63 8.15 2.95 6.21
C ALA A 63 9.13 3.74 5.34
N ALA A 64 8.68 4.11 4.14
CA ALA A 64 9.44 4.92 3.20
C ALA A 64 8.53 5.95 2.52
N VAL A 65 9.11 7.10 2.16
CA VAL A 65 8.44 8.18 1.43
C VAL A 65 9.35 8.66 0.32
N GLY A 66 8.88 8.61 -0.93
CA GLY A 66 9.68 8.95 -2.10
C GLY A 66 10.95 8.10 -2.22
N GLY A 67 10.87 6.81 -1.87
CA GLY A 67 11.99 5.87 -1.90
C GLY A 67 13.01 6.02 -0.76
N LYS A 68 12.78 6.94 0.20
CA LYS A 68 13.66 7.14 1.36
C LYS A 68 13.01 6.61 2.61
N ALA A 69 13.75 5.81 3.38
CA ALA A 69 13.29 5.33 4.68
C ALA A 69 13.01 6.50 5.62
N VAL A 70 11.87 6.44 6.31
CA VAL A 70 11.45 7.44 7.28
C VAL A 70 11.12 6.78 8.61
N GLN A 71 11.27 7.54 9.69
CA GLN A 71 10.85 7.09 11.02
C GLN A 71 9.50 7.75 11.35
N PRO A 72 8.39 6.98 11.38
CA PRO A 72 7.09 7.53 11.69
C PRO A 72 6.98 7.99 13.13
N ALA A 73 6.26 9.08 13.37
CA ALA A 73 5.85 9.49 14.70
C ALA A 73 4.57 8.72 15.11
N LYS A 74 4.43 8.40 16.40
CA LYS A 74 3.19 7.80 16.93
C LYS A 74 2.20 8.89 17.33
N ALA A 75 0.94 8.72 16.96
CA ALA A 75 -0.16 9.60 17.35
C ALA A 75 -1.38 8.76 17.76
N GLY A 76 -1.39 8.34 19.03
CA GLY A 76 -2.42 7.42 19.55
C GLY A 76 -2.31 6.05 18.91
N ASP A 77 -3.38 5.63 18.25
CA ASP A 77 -3.51 4.36 17.52
C ASP A 77 -2.99 4.40 16.07
N ALA A 78 -2.51 5.58 15.64
CA ALA A 78 -2.03 5.80 14.28
C ALA A 78 -0.54 6.16 14.26
N ILE A 79 0.07 5.98 13.11
CA ILE A 79 1.40 6.48 12.77
C ILE A 79 1.27 7.68 11.83
N LEU A 80 2.19 8.63 11.95
CA LEU A 80 2.29 9.82 11.11
C LEU A 80 3.51 9.69 10.22
N LEU A 81 3.29 9.67 8.92
CA LEU A 81 4.34 9.64 7.91
C LEU A 81 4.55 11.04 7.35
N PRO A 82 5.77 11.58 7.34
CA PRO A 82 6.04 12.88 6.75
C PRO A 82 5.78 12.82 5.24
N LEU A 83 4.99 13.75 4.73
CA LEU A 83 4.70 13.83 3.30
C LEU A 83 5.62 14.82 2.61
N LEU A 84 6.03 14.47 1.40
CA LEU A 84 6.65 15.39 0.46
C LEU A 84 5.58 16.33 -0.14
N ARG A 85 5.99 17.50 -0.59
CA ARG A 85 5.16 18.31 -1.49
C ARG A 85 5.31 17.76 -2.90
N SER A 86 4.19 17.56 -3.56
CA SER A 86 4.19 17.23 -4.98
C SER A 86 4.71 18.41 -5.80
N SER A 87 5.60 18.14 -6.75
CA SER A 87 6.01 19.13 -7.73
C SER A 87 4.87 19.41 -8.72
N GLN A 88 4.78 20.65 -9.20
CA GLN A 88 3.88 20.97 -10.30
C GLN A 88 4.48 20.39 -11.60
N GLY A 89 3.78 19.43 -12.19
CA GLY A 89 4.07 18.89 -13.50
C GLY A 89 3.16 19.52 -14.55
N GLY A 90 3.43 19.32 -15.83
CA GLY A 90 2.67 19.90 -16.95
C GLY A 90 1.18 19.53 -17.01
N GLN A 91 0.72 18.55 -16.24
CA GLN A 91 -0.68 18.11 -16.14
C GLN A 91 -1.19 18.03 -14.69
N GLY A 92 -0.61 18.79 -13.76
CA GLY A 92 -1.02 18.81 -12.35
C GLY A 92 0.08 18.41 -11.39
N LEU A 93 -0.30 18.00 -10.18
CA LEU A 93 0.63 17.57 -9.13
C LEU A 93 1.20 16.17 -9.44
N ALA A 94 2.52 16.04 -9.46
CA ALA A 94 3.19 14.75 -9.57
C ALA A 94 2.94 13.87 -8.33
N SER A 95 2.65 12.58 -8.51
CA SER A 95 2.55 11.64 -7.41
C SER A 95 3.94 11.21 -6.90
N PHE A 96 3.99 10.76 -5.66
CA PHE A 96 5.15 10.09 -5.07
C PHE A 96 4.69 8.87 -4.26
N GLU A 97 5.57 7.89 -4.13
CA GLU A 97 5.28 6.65 -3.43
C GLU A 97 5.45 6.84 -1.91
N VAL A 98 4.50 6.33 -1.15
CA VAL A 98 4.58 6.11 0.30
C VAL A 98 4.42 4.62 0.55
N GLU A 99 5.43 3.98 1.13
CA GLU A 99 5.39 2.55 1.45
C GLU A 99 5.32 2.33 2.96
N VAL A 100 4.46 1.40 3.36
CA VAL A 100 4.30 0.96 4.75
C VAL A 100 4.38 -0.54 4.78
N VAL A 101 5.33 -1.08 5.52
CA VAL A 101 5.48 -2.52 5.73
C VAL A 101 5.16 -2.84 7.19
N PHE A 102 4.29 -3.80 7.41
CA PHE A 102 3.91 -4.24 8.75
C PHE A 102 3.77 -5.75 8.83
N VAL A 103 3.87 -6.26 10.05
CA VAL A 103 3.75 -7.68 10.37
C VAL A 103 2.56 -7.89 11.29
N GLU A 104 1.74 -8.87 10.96
CA GLU A 104 0.67 -9.36 11.81
C GLU A 104 1.01 -10.76 12.32
N LYS A 105 0.74 -11.00 13.61
CA LYS A 105 0.80 -12.34 14.19
C LYS A 105 -0.52 -13.05 13.85
N GLY A 106 -0.47 -13.98 12.91
CA GLY A 106 -1.60 -14.86 12.59
C GLY A 106 -1.56 -16.13 13.43
N GLN A 107 -2.65 -16.87 13.40
CA GLN A 107 -2.68 -18.22 13.97
C GLN A 107 -2.05 -19.21 13.00
N THR A 108 -1.21 -20.09 13.50
CA THR A 108 -0.69 -21.20 12.71
C THR A 108 -1.86 -22.11 12.35
N PRO A 109 -2.10 -22.42 11.07
CA PRO A 109 -3.13 -23.37 10.70
C PRO A 109 -2.83 -24.73 11.36
N THR A 110 -3.73 -25.21 12.22
CA THR A 110 -3.57 -26.47 12.93
C THR A 110 -4.24 -27.64 12.23
N GLY A 111 -4.92 -27.39 11.11
CA GLY A 111 -5.68 -28.37 10.34
C GLY A 111 -5.43 -28.30 8.84
N ARG A 112 -6.10 -29.20 8.10
CA ARG A 112 -6.06 -29.25 6.63
C ARG A 112 -6.79 -28.06 5.98
N THR A 113 -7.68 -27.40 6.71
CA THR A 113 -8.47 -26.27 6.26
C THR A 113 -8.51 -25.19 7.32
N GLY A 114 -8.55 -23.93 6.90
CA GLY A 114 -8.63 -22.79 7.78
C GLY A 114 -9.10 -21.55 7.02
N SER A 115 -9.40 -20.48 7.73
CA SER A 115 -9.68 -19.17 7.14
C SER A 115 -8.71 -18.14 7.70
N PHE A 116 -8.38 -17.14 6.92
CA PHE A 116 -7.62 -15.99 7.39
C PHE A 116 -8.27 -14.71 6.88
N SER A 117 -8.06 -13.63 7.60
CA SER A 117 -8.49 -12.30 7.19
C SER A 117 -7.25 -11.43 7.01
N ALA A 118 -7.10 -10.82 5.86
CA ALA A 118 -6.09 -9.80 5.60
C ALA A 118 -6.76 -8.42 5.74
N SER A 119 -6.28 -7.63 6.69
CA SER A 119 -6.78 -6.27 6.89
C SER A 119 -5.79 -5.27 6.31
N LEU A 120 -6.30 -4.24 5.66
CA LEU A 120 -5.48 -3.15 5.14
C LEU A 120 -5.42 -2.00 6.15
N PRO A 121 -4.32 -1.23 6.17
CA PRO A 121 -4.26 -0.01 6.94
C PRO A 121 -5.28 1.01 6.44
N VAL A 122 -5.79 1.81 7.36
CA VAL A 122 -6.71 2.91 7.05
C VAL A 122 -5.93 4.21 7.02
N VAL A 123 -6.06 4.94 5.92
CA VAL A 123 -5.46 6.27 5.74
C VAL A 123 -6.53 7.36 5.90
N ASP A 124 -6.12 8.54 6.35
CA ASP A 124 -7.02 9.69 6.60
C ASP A 124 -7.23 10.59 5.36
N VAL A 125 -6.98 10.03 4.19
CA VAL A 125 -7.17 10.68 2.89
C VAL A 125 -7.96 9.77 1.96
N PRO A 126 -8.74 10.32 1.03
CA PRO A 126 -9.48 9.49 0.07
C PRO A 126 -8.52 8.73 -0.84
N SER A 127 -8.88 7.48 -1.15
CA SER A 127 -8.17 6.62 -2.10
C SER A 127 -9.06 6.30 -3.28
N THR A 128 -8.56 6.49 -4.50
CA THR A 128 -9.35 6.28 -5.72
C THR A 128 -9.43 4.80 -6.09
N TYR A 129 -8.31 4.08 -5.95
CA TYR A 129 -8.23 2.68 -6.32
C TYR A 129 -7.41 1.91 -5.28
N VAL A 130 -7.90 0.72 -4.91
CA VAL A 130 -7.20 -0.18 -3.99
C VAL A 130 -7.14 -1.56 -4.62
N ALA A 131 -5.94 -2.11 -4.73
CA ALA A 131 -5.68 -3.46 -5.21
C ALA A 131 -4.77 -4.20 -4.23
N GLY A 132 -4.75 -5.53 -4.32
CA GLY A 132 -3.86 -6.33 -3.50
C GLY A 132 -3.51 -7.66 -4.12
N SER A 133 -2.35 -8.18 -3.72
CA SER A 133 -1.85 -9.50 -4.07
C SER A 133 -1.56 -10.29 -2.80
N ILE A 134 -1.95 -11.55 -2.76
CA ILE A 134 -1.71 -12.43 -1.64
C ILE A 134 -0.86 -13.60 -2.12
N TYR A 135 0.30 -13.76 -1.50
CA TYR A 135 1.21 -14.87 -1.73
C TYR A 135 1.14 -15.85 -0.57
N ALA A 136 0.80 -17.08 -0.88
CA ALA A 136 0.82 -18.20 0.06
C ALA A 136 1.96 -19.15 -0.32
N GLY A 137 2.52 -19.85 0.66
CA GLY A 137 3.53 -20.88 0.39
C GLY A 137 2.94 -22.06 -0.40
N ASP A 138 3.79 -22.82 -1.10
CA ASP A 138 3.40 -23.91 -2.01
C ASP A 138 2.56 -25.02 -1.35
N HIS A 139 2.59 -25.10 -0.02
CA HIS A 139 1.81 -26.04 0.78
C HIS A 139 0.39 -25.58 1.09
N VAL A 140 0.03 -24.33 0.72
CA VAL A 140 -1.27 -23.70 0.98
C VAL A 140 -2.01 -23.48 -0.34
N ARG A 141 -3.25 -23.94 -0.43
CA ARG A 141 -4.14 -23.62 -1.53
C ARG A 141 -5.21 -22.64 -1.06
N LEU A 142 -5.28 -21.49 -1.69
CA LEU A 142 -6.31 -20.50 -1.42
C LEU A 142 -7.60 -20.84 -2.13
N ASN A 143 -8.72 -20.87 -1.39
CA ASN A 143 -10.04 -21.05 -1.98
C ASN A 143 -10.70 -19.68 -2.19
N THR A 144 -10.65 -19.18 -3.42
CA THR A 144 -11.22 -17.88 -3.80
C THR A 144 -12.74 -17.86 -3.87
N LYS A 145 -13.41 -19.02 -3.88
CA LYS A 145 -14.88 -19.09 -3.95
C LYS A 145 -15.58 -18.73 -2.64
N ALA A 146 -14.85 -18.74 -1.53
CA ALA A 146 -15.39 -18.42 -0.21
C ALA A 146 -15.20 -16.95 0.18
N VAL A 147 -14.79 -16.10 -0.75
CA VAL A 147 -14.43 -14.70 -0.45
C VAL A 147 -15.48 -13.79 -1.05
N ASP A 148 -16.01 -12.91 -0.22
CA ASP A 148 -17.00 -11.88 -0.60
C ASP A 148 -16.32 -10.66 -1.27
N THR A 149 -15.32 -10.91 -2.12
CA THR A 149 -14.55 -9.87 -2.82
C THR A 149 -14.28 -10.27 -4.26
N SER A 150 -13.85 -9.32 -5.07
CA SER A 150 -13.41 -9.52 -6.46
C SER A 150 -12.03 -10.19 -6.58
N LEU A 151 -11.70 -11.15 -5.72
CA LEU A 151 -10.46 -11.90 -5.80
C LEU A 151 -10.45 -12.82 -7.02
N ARG A 152 -9.37 -12.75 -7.78
CA ARG A 152 -9.10 -13.67 -8.89
C ARG A 152 -7.87 -14.50 -8.56
N HIS A 153 -7.92 -15.78 -8.91
CA HIS A 153 -6.73 -16.63 -8.91
C HIS A 153 -5.89 -16.28 -10.13
N VAL A 154 -4.61 -16.02 -9.90
CA VAL A 154 -3.64 -15.77 -10.98
C VAL A 154 -2.52 -16.78 -10.80
N ASP A 155 -2.33 -17.64 -11.79
CA ASP A 155 -1.16 -18.50 -11.88
C ASP A 155 -0.01 -17.67 -12.44
N PHE A 156 1.01 -17.43 -11.61
CA PHE A 156 2.25 -16.89 -12.13
C PHE A 156 3.00 -18.03 -12.82
N LEU A 157 3.11 -17.95 -14.13
CA LEU A 157 4.08 -18.75 -14.86
C LEU A 157 5.45 -18.28 -14.37
N SER A 158 6.05 -19.02 -13.44
CA SER A 158 7.45 -18.86 -13.13
C SER A 158 8.21 -19.34 -14.37
N GLU A 159 8.71 -18.41 -15.18
CA GLU A 159 9.80 -18.78 -16.08
C GLU A 159 10.92 -19.35 -15.17
N PRO A 160 11.42 -20.56 -15.51
CA PRO A 160 12.57 -21.07 -14.77
C PRO A 160 13.63 -19.98 -14.84
N LEU A 161 14.08 -19.50 -13.68
CA LEU A 161 15.20 -18.58 -13.58
C LEU A 161 16.32 -19.20 -14.40
N GLY A 162 16.57 -18.65 -15.59
CA GLY A 162 17.68 -19.07 -16.43
C GLY A 162 18.90 -19.06 -15.54
N ALA A 163 19.68 -20.14 -15.58
CA ALA A 163 20.82 -20.31 -14.70
C ALA A 163 21.60 -18.99 -14.63
N VAL A 164 21.66 -18.40 -13.43
CA VAL A 164 22.44 -17.21 -13.20
C VAL A 164 23.87 -17.57 -13.56
N GLN A 165 24.35 -17.09 -14.69
CA GLN A 165 25.76 -17.20 -15.02
C GLN A 165 26.49 -16.34 -14.00
N VAL A 166 27.08 -17.00 -13.02
CA VAL A 166 28.04 -16.37 -12.14
C VAL A 166 29.22 -15.98 -13.03
N LEU A 167 29.29 -14.70 -13.41
CA LEU A 167 30.47 -14.15 -14.03
C LEU A 167 31.57 -14.24 -13.00
N ASN A 168 32.50 -15.21 -13.17
CA ASN A 168 33.74 -15.27 -12.45
C ASN A 168 34.51 -13.98 -12.75
N ILE A 169 34.54 -13.07 -11.78
CA ILE A 169 35.45 -11.94 -11.78
C ILE A 169 36.81 -12.50 -11.31
N GLN A 170 37.43 -13.26 -12.16
CA GLN A 170 38.89 -13.51 -12.12
C GLN A 170 39.37 -13.18 -13.52
N GLU A 171 39.82 -11.96 -13.68
CA GLU A 171 40.81 -11.50 -14.66
C GLU A 171 40.74 -9.97 -14.75
N TYR A 172 41.41 -9.33 -13.79
CA TYR A 172 42.20 -8.10 -14.01
C TYR A 172 43.25 -8.01 -12.92
#